data_4ca7c0199045489453fbedc5d2ce465d
#
_entry.id   4ca7c0199045489453fbedc5d2ce465d
#
_cell.length_a   1.000
_cell.length_b   1.000
_cell.length_c   1.000
_cell.angle_alpha   90.00
_cell.angle_beta   90.00
_cell.angle_gamma   90.00
#
_symmetry.space_group_name_H-M   'P 1'
#
loop_
_entity.id
_entity.type
_entity.pdbx_description
1 polymer ?
#
loop_
_entity_poly.entity_id
_entity_poly.type
_entity_poly.pdbx_seq_one_letter_code
_entity_poly.pdbx_strand_id
1 'polypeptide(L)'
;MAVISIVTIYSALTYTSSELGNLALKQGLWYLIGVCLVVFLIHMKNEYLYRHTVFLYIFGNILLLGLLLFAEPVNNSKCWFTIPGIGSIQPSEFMKIFLMLMLATMIHNFRSDYKNPSIKQEFIFILKTLGIVLIPSILTFLQPDTGAVIIYLIIYFCMMFISGIRLRWFLIAFSIAFVFAGVVFGIYFFKQDLFIDIFGTDLFYRFDRIFSWRDGTGLQLENALAAIGSAGFFGHGFNQTPIYFPESSTDFIFAVYASNFGLLGVILLLGVIIYFDIQIIMLAKRKLVDTDKYILAGIVGMLLFQQIQNIGMTVGLFPITGITLPFISYGGSSLLSYMVIIGIILNISMEKARHYKYK
;
A
#
# COMPACT_ATOMS: atom_id res chain seq x y z
N MET A 1 -8.44 4.81 -14.71
CA MET A 1 -7.73 5.32 -13.53
C MET A 1 -6.83 6.52 -13.87
N ALA A 2 -5.91 6.48 -14.84
CA ALA A 2 -5.00 7.61 -15.12
C ALA A 2 -5.69 8.95 -15.37
N VAL A 3 -6.74 8.98 -16.21
CA VAL A 3 -7.52 10.20 -16.48
C VAL A 3 -8.18 10.70 -15.20
N ILE A 4 -8.78 9.82 -14.40
CA ILE A 4 -9.41 10.17 -13.12
C ILE A 4 -8.37 10.78 -12.18
N SER A 5 -7.18 10.16 -12.05
CA SER A 5 -6.08 10.66 -11.24
C SER A 5 -5.68 12.09 -11.64
N ILE A 6 -5.33 12.28 -12.91
CA ILE A 6 -4.84 13.59 -13.42
C ILE A 6 -5.89 14.69 -13.25
N VAL A 7 -7.15 14.39 -13.59
CA VAL A 7 -8.28 15.33 -13.46
C VAL A 7 -8.52 15.71 -11.99
N THR A 8 -8.49 14.72 -11.10
CA THR A 8 -8.72 14.96 -9.67
C THR A 8 -7.57 15.72 -9.02
N ILE A 9 -6.32 15.36 -9.35
CA ILE A 9 -5.14 16.08 -8.86
C ILE A 9 -5.14 17.52 -9.35
N TYR A 10 -5.52 17.77 -10.61
CA TYR A 10 -5.66 19.13 -11.12
C TYR A 10 -6.68 19.92 -10.30
N SER A 11 -7.83 19.32 -9.99
CA SER A 11 -8.86 19.96 -9.18
C SER A 11 -8.46 20.17 -7.72
N ALA A 12 -7.62 19.30 -7.15
CA ALA A 12 -7.11 19.44 -5.78
C ALA A 12 -6.25 20.72 -5.59
N LEU A 13 -5.75 21.29 -6.68
CA LEU A 13 -4.82 22.42 -6.68
C LEU A 13 -5.49 23.79 -6.71
N THR A 14 -6.82 23.85 -6.78
CA THR A 14 -7.58 25.10 -6.96
C THR A 14 -7.29 26.16 -5.89
N TYR A 15 -6.89 25.74 -4.69
CA TYR A 15 -6.64 26.61 -3.54
C TYR A 15 -5.16 26.70 -3.11
N THR A 16 -4.26 26.06 -3.84
CA THR A 16 -2.83 26.05 -3.50
C THR A 16 -2.04 26.94 -4.44
N SER A 17 -0.95 27.51 -3.93
CA SER A 17 -0.08 28.46 -4.65
C SER A 17 0.45 27.87 -5.98
N SER A 18 0.85 28.75 -6.90
CA SER A 18 1.33 28.48 -8.26
C SER A 18 2.42 27.39 -8.40
N GLU A 19 3.14 27.06 -7.34
CA GLU A 19 4.15 25.99 -7.33
C GLU A 19 3.55 24.58 -7.44
N LEU A 20 2.31 24.38 -7.01
CA LEU A 20 1.61 23.11 -7.08
C LEU A 20 0.92 22.88 -8.44
N GLY A 21 0.76 23.90 -9.27
CA GLY A 21 0.13 23.81 -10.61
C GLY A 21 0.78 22.77 -11.55
N ASN A 22 2.00 22.33 -11.25
CA ASN A 22 2.71 21.30 -12.01
C ASN A 22 2.45 19.86 -11.54
N LEU A 23 1.71 19.59 -10.44
CA LEU A 23 1.55 18.22 -9.92
C LEU A 23 0.78 17.32 -10.90
N ALA A 24 -0.29 17.83 -11.52
CA ALA A 24 -1.06 17.07 -12.52
C ALA A 24 -0.21 16.71 -13.75
N LEU A 25 0.64 17.65 -14.22
CA LEU A 25 1.59 17.38 -15.30
C LEU A 25 2.66 16.38 -14.85
N LYS A 26 3.22 16.51 -13.64
CA LYS A 26 4.17 15.54 -13.08
C LYS A 26 3.53 14.16 -12.96
N GLN A 27 2.27 14.06 -12.52
CA GLN A 27 1.55 12.80 -12.48
C GLN A 27 1.40 12.19 -13.87
N GLY A 28 1.07 12.99 -14.88
CA GLY A 28 1.03 12.55 -16.28
C GLY A 28 2.38 12.00 -16.78
N LEU A 29 3.49 12.66 -16.43
CA LEU A 29 4.84 12.19 -16.74
C LEU A 29 5.17 10.88 -16.02
N TRP A 30 4.78 10.74 -14.73
CA TRP A 30 4.96 9.49 -14.01
C TRP A 30 4.16 8.33 -14.62
N TYR A 31 2.94 8.58 -15.13
CA TYR A 31 2.19 7.59 -15.90
C TYR A 31 2.92 7.21 -17.20
N LEU A 32 3.48 8.16 -17.93
CA LEU A 32 4.23 7.87 -19.15
C LEU A 32 5.46 7.00 -18.86
N ILE A 33 6.26 7.39 -17.86
CA ILE A 33 7.41 6.60 -17.39
C ILE A 33 6.95 5.20 -16.94
N GLY A 34 5.85 5.14 -16.21
CA GLY A 34 5.25 3.88 -15.76
C GLY A 34 4.85 2.96 -16.91
N VAL A 35 4.26 3.49 -17.98
CA VAL A 35 3.93 2.71 -19.19
C VAL A 35 5.20 2.16 -19.84
N CYS A 36 6.24 2.97 -19.99
CA CYS A 36 7.55 2.50 -20.49
C CYS A 36 8.11 1.37 -19.61
N LEU A 37 7.99 1.50 -18.29
CA LEU A 37 8.42 0.47 -17.33
C LEU A 37 7.60 -0.81 -17.48
N VAL A 38 6.29 -0.73 -17.66
CA VAL A 38 5.42 -1.88 -17.94
C VAL A 38 5.85 -2.60 -19.21
N VAL A 39 6.08 -1.86 -20.31
CA VAL A 39 6.54 -2.43 -21.58
C VAL A 39 7.90 -3.12 -21.40
N PHE A 40 8.82 -2.50 -20.69
CA PHE A 40 10.11 -3.10 -20.38
C PHE A 40 9.96 -4.42 -19.60
N LEU A 41 9.14 -4.45 -18.56
CA LEU A 41 8.90 -5.64 -17.74
C LEU A 41 8.25 -6.77 -18.55
N ILE A 42 7.33 -6.44 -19.47
CA ILE A 42 6.71 -7.43 -20.36
C ILE A 42 7.76 -8.14 -21.25
N HIS A 43 8.76 -7.41 -21.73
CA HIS A 43 9.85 -8.00 -22.50
C HIS A 43 10.82 -8.81 -21.64
N MET A 44 11.08 -8.37 -20.40
CA MET A 44 12.01 -9.02 -19.48
C MET A 44 11.50 -10.36 -18.94
N LYS A 45 10.19 -10.58 -18.88
CA LYS A 45 9.49 -11.72 -18.26
C LYS A 45 9.68 -11.83 -16.74
N ASN A 46 8.69 -12.42 -16.05
CA ASN A 46 8.71 -12.55 -14.59
C ASN A 46 9.78 -13.54 -14.09
N GLU A 47 10.18 -14.52 -14.90
CA GLU A 47 11.23 -15.50 -14.53
C GLU A 47 12.53 -14.83 -14.11
N TYR A 48 12.89 -13.71 -14.77
CA TYR A 48 14.07 -12.93 -14.40
C TYR A 48 13.93 -12.32 -13.00
N LEU A 49 12.77 -11.77 -12.67
CA LEU A 49 12.47 -11.24 -11.33
C LEU A 49 12.54 -12.36 -10.28
N TYR A 50 11.99 -13.54 -10.57
CA TYR A 50 11.97 -14.68 -9.65
C TYR A 50 13.38 -15.21 -9.37
N ARG A 51 14.26 -15.20 -10.37
CA ARG A 51 15.66 -15.62 -10.20
C ARG A 51 16.45 -14.66 -9.31
N HIS A 52 16.11 -13.36 -9.29
CA HIS A 52 16.86 -12.33 -8.57
C HIS A 52 16.16 -11.85 -7.28
N THR A 53 15.19 -12.60 -6.76
CA THR A 53 14.39 -12.19 -5.58
C THR A 53 15.25 -11.86 -4.36
N VAL A 54 16.26 -12.67 -4.07
CA VAL A 54 17.16 -12.45 -2.91
C VAL A 54 17.94 -11.15 -3.09
N PHE A 55 18.48 -10.91 -4.28
CA PHE A 55 19.20 -9.66 -4.59
C PHE A 55 18.28 -8.44 -4.44
N LEU A 56 17.07 -8.48 -5.01
CA LEU A 56 16.09 -7.39 -4.92
C LEU A 56 15.67 -7.13 -3.47
N TYR A 57 15.46 -8.19 -2.69
CA TYR A 57 15.12 -8.08 -1.27
C TYR A 57 16.25 -7.43 -0.45
N ILE A 58 17.49 -7.87 -0.63
CA ILE A 58 18.67 -7.29 0.04
C ILE A 58 18.85 -5.84 -0.38
N PHE A 59 18.76 -5.54 -1.68
CA PHE A 59 18.86 -4.20 -2.23
C PHE A 59 17.81 -3.26 -1.62
N GLY A 60 16.54 -3.70 -1.52
CA GLY A 60 15.48 -2.93 -0.88
C GLY A 60 15.78 -2.63 0.59
N ASN A 61 16.27 -3.60 1.36
CA ASN A 61 16.66 -3.38 2.76
C ASN A 61 17.86 -2.42 2.90
N ILE A 62 18.83 -2.49 1.98
CA ILE A 62 19.96 -1.54 1.95
C ILE A 62 19.45 -0.12 1.70
N LEU A 63 18.49 0.08 0.79
CA LEU A 63 17.88 1.39 0.56
C LEU A 63 17.12 1.90 1.78
N LEU A 64 16.36 1.03 2.47
CA LEU A 64 15.67 1.39 3.71
C LEU A 64 16.66 1.77 4.82
N LEU A 65 17.74 1.02 4.96
CA LEU A 65 18.81 1.37 5.92
C LEU A 65 19.49 2.69 5.54
N GLY A 66 19.74 2.91 4.24
CA GLY A 66 20.30 4.15 3.72
C GLY A 66 19.45 5.38 4.06
N LEU A 67 18.12 5.28 4.04
CA LEU A 67 17.23 6.35 4.47
C LEU A 67 17.44 6.72 5.95
N LEU A 68 17.54 5.72 6.83
CA LEU A 68 17.77 5.98 8.25
C LEU A 68 19.08 6.73 8.51
N LEU A 69 20.12 6.42 7.73
CA LEU A 69 21.46 6.95 7.92
C LEU A 69 21.69 8.31 7.24
N PHE A 70 21.12 8.50 6.04
CA PHE A 70 21.52 9.61 5.15
C PHE A 70 20.37 10.55 4.77
N ALA A 71 19.09 10.16 4.97
CA ALA A 71 17.98 11.02 4.56
C ALA A 71 17.76 12.16 5.56
N GLU A 72 17.49 13.34 5.03
CA GLU A 72 16.99 14.46 5.83
C GLU A 72 15.52 14.25 6.19
N PRO A 73 15.09 14.58 7.42
CA PRO A 73 13.71 14.40 7.82
C PRO A 73 12.79 15.40 7.11
N VAL A 74 11.74 14.91 6.47
CA VAL A 74 10.64 15.71 5.92
C VAL A 74 9.41 15.44 6.78
N ASN A 75 8.81 16.47 7.38
CA ASN A 75 7.69 16.33 8.32
C ASN A 75 7.95 15.28 9.43
N ASN A 76 9.11 15.31 10.04
CA ASN A 76 9.58 14.36 11.06
C ASN A 76 9.69 12.89 10.60
N SER A 77 9.70 12.63 9.28
CA SER A 77 9.84 11.29 8.72
C SER A 77 11.00 11.21 7.75
N LYS A 78 11.81 10.15 7.83
CA LYS A 78 12.93 9.88 6.93
C LYS A 78 12.56 8.84 5.87
N CYS A 79 11.49 9.09 5.10
CA CYS A 79 10.92 8.11 4.18
C CYS A 79 11.32 8.33 2.72
N TRP A 80 11.96 9.46 2.38
CA TRP A 80 12.23 9.86 1.01
C TRP A 80 13.68 10.22 0.77
N PHE A 81 14.22 9.74 -0.35
CA PHE A 81 15.41 10.35 -0.96
C PHE A 81 14.95 11.48 -1.88
N THR A 82 15.28 12.71 -1.56
CA THR A 82 14.97 13.88 -2.39
C THR A 82 16.06 14.04 -3.44
N ILE A 83 15.69 13.95 -4.72
CA ILE A 83 16.58 14.15 -5.85
C ILE A 83 16.25 15.53 -6.46
N PRO A 84 17.17 16.52 -6.37
CA PRO A 84 16.94 17.85 -6.93
C PRO A 84 16.52 17.77 -8.41
N GLY A 85 15.43 18.46 -8.77
CA GLY A 85 14.91 18.53 -10.13
C GLY A 85 14.06 17.34 -10.61
N ILE A 86 14.12 16.18 -9.96
CA ILE A 86 13.37 14.96 -10.36
C ILE A 86 12.19 14.72 -9.42
N GLY A 87 12.40 14.83 -8.11
CA GLY A 87 11.37 14.55 -7.10
C GLY A 87 11.91 13.70 -5.96
N SER A 88 11.01 13.08 -5.21
CA SER A 88 11.34 12.21 -4.09
C SER A 88 11.07 10.74 -4.41
N ILE A 89 11.98 9.86 -4.03
CA ILE A 89 11.83 8.41 -4.15
C ILE A 89 11.63 7.82 -2.75
N GLN A 90 10.57 7.02 -2.59
CA GLN A 90 10.25 6.31 -1.36
C GLN A 90 10.56 4.81 -1.54
N PRO A 91 11.66 4.30 -0.97
CA PRO A 91 12.06 2.90 -1.11
C PRO A 91 11.05 1.90 -0.55
N SER A 92 10.28 2.24 0.50
CA SER A 92 9.24 1.39 1.06
C SER A 92 8.16 1.01 0.04
N GLU A 93 7.91 1.85 -0.98
CA GLU A 93 6.99 1.57 -2.07
C GLU A 93 7.45 0.40 -2.94
N PHE A 94 8.72 0.31 -3.25
CA PHE A 94 9.30 -0.79 -4.01
C PHE A 94 9.56 -2.02 -3.15
N MET A 95 9.85 -1.82 -1.86
CA MET A 95 10.06 -2.93 -0.92
C MET A 95 8.84 -3.83 -0.80
N LYS A 96 7.61 -3.33 -0.94
CA LYS A 96 6.38 -4.14 -1.02
C LYS A 96 6.48 -5.22 -2.09
N ILE A 97 6.99 -4.86 -3.27
CA ILE A 97 7.15 -5.77 -4.42
C ILE A 97 8.27 -6.77 -4.15
N PHE A 98 9.42 -6.31 -3.68
CA PHE A 98 10.55 -7.18 -3.39
C PHE A 98 10.22 -8.20 -2.30
N LEU A 99 9.45 -7.78 -1.30
CA LEU A 99 8.95 -8.66 -0.25
C LEU A 99 7.97 -9.72 -0.80
N MET A 100 7.03 -9.31 -1.67
CA MET A 100 6.12 -10.24 -2.33
C MET A 100 6.87 -11.30 -3.15
N LEU A 101 7.87 -10.88 -3.94
CA LEU A 101 8.69 -11.79 -4.75
C LEU A 101 9.46 -12.77 -3.86
N MET A 102 10.08 -12.29 -2.79
CA MET A 102 10.83 -13.11 -1.84
C MET A 102 9.94 -14.14 -1.15
N LEU A 103 8.79 -13.71 -0.63
CA LEU A 103 7.84 -14.60 0.03
C LEU A 103 7.26 -15.64 -0.94
N ALA A 104 6.91 -15.24 -2.16
CA ALA A 104 6.39 -16.17 -3.17
C ALA A 104 7.38 -17.28 -3.50
N THR A 105 8.66 -16.93 -3.66
CA THR A 105 9.74 -17.90 -3.91
C THR A 105 9.94 -18.83 -2.71
N MET A 106 9.93 -18.29 -1.48
CA MET A 106 10.05 -19.11 -0.27
C MET A 106 8.88 -20.09 -0.10
N ILE A 107 7.64 -19.62 -0.35
CA ILE A 107 6.45 -20.46 -0.26
C ILE A 107 6.49 -21.55 -1.33
N HIS A 108 6.86 -21.20 -2.56
CA HIS A 108 6.99 -22.16 -3.66
C HIS A 108 8.00 -23.25 -3.34
N ASN A 109 9.21 -22.90 -2.88
CA ASN A 109 10.25 -23.86 -2.52
C ASN A 109 9.79 -24.75 -1.37
N PHE A 110 9.19 -24.18 -0.32
CA PHE A 110 8.68 -24.97 0.79
C PHE A 110 7.62 -25.99 0.36
N ARG A 111 6.70 -25.61 -0.55
CA ARG A 111 5.67 -26.53 -1.07
C ARG A 111 6.20 -27.56 -2.06
N SER A 112 7.26 -27.22 -2.78
CA SER A 112 7.98 -28.18 -3.63
C SER A 112 8.67 -29.25 -2.81
N ASP A 113 9.36 -28.84 -1.71
CA ASP A 113 10.12 -29.74 -0.85
C ASP A 113 9.20 -30.60 0.05
N TYR A 114 8.08 -30.04 0.49
CA TYR A 114 7.18 -30.69 1.46
C TYR A 114 5.73 -30.67 0.98
N LYS A 115 5.27 -31.76 0.35
CA LYS A 115 3.85 -31.90 -0.06
C LYS A 115 2.90 -31.98 1.15
N ASN A 116 3.31 -32.68 2.21
CA ASN A 116 2.59 -32.82 3.47
C ASN A 116 3.49 -32.47 4.66
N PRO A 117 3.72 -31.18 4.94
CA PRO A 117 4.66 -30.77 5.97
C PRO A 117 4.19 -31.20 7.38
N SER A 118 5.14 -31.60 8.22
CA SER A 118 4.91 -31.81 9.63
C SER A 118 4.66 -30.46 10.35
N ILE A 119 4.11 -30.52 11.56
CA ILE A 119 3.88 -29.31 12.39
C ILE A 119 5.19 -28.53 12.61
N LYS A 120 6.29 -29.26 12.89
CA LYS A 120 7.60 -28.66 13.11
C LYS A 120 8.14 -27.95 11.87
N GLN A 121 7.94 -28.54 10.68
CA GLN A 121 8.37 -27.93 9.41
C GLN A 121 7.59 -26.64 9.10
N GLU A 122 6.25 -26.65 9.30
CA GLU A 122 5.44 -25.44 9.16
C GLU A 122 5.88 -24.35 10.14
N PHE A 123 6.11 -24.70 11.40
CA PHE A 123 6.56 -23.75 12.42
C PHE A 123 7.89 -23.08 12.05
N ILE A 124 8.89 -23.89 11.67
CA ILE A 124 10.19 -23.37 11.23
C ILE A 124 10.03 -22.47 9.99
N PHE A 125 9.16 -22.87 9.05
CA PHE A 125 8.89 -22.09 7.86
C PHE A 125 8.26 -20.73 8.20
N ILE A 126 7.26 -20.71 9.10
CA ILE A 126 6.62 -19.47 9.58
C ILE A 126 7.65 -18.56 10.25
N LEU A 127 8.52 -19.10 11.12
CA LEU A 127 9.57 -18.30 11.76
C LEU A 127 10.54 -17.69 10.74
N LYS A 128 10.94 -18.45 9.71
CA LYS A 128 11.82 -17.95 8.66
C LYS A 128 11.17 -16.84 7.84
N THR A 129 9.92 -17.03 7.41
CA THR A 129 9.18 -16.03 6.62
C THR A 129 8.84 -14.80 7.45
N LEU A 130 8.52 -14.97 8.74
CA LEU A 130 8.31 -13.86 9.66
C LEU A 130 9.59 -13.03 9.83
N GLY A 131 10.75 -13.66 9.97
CA GLY A 131 12.05 -12.96 10.01
C GLY A 131 12.28 -12.11 8.76
N ILE A 132 11.94 -12.64 7.57
CA ILE A 132 12.03 -11.90 6.30
C ILE A 132 11.10 -10.69 6.27
N VAL A 133 9.92 -10.76 6.86
CA VAL A 133 8.99 -9.61 6.92
C VAL A 133 9.40 -8.60 7.98
N LEU A 134 9.90 -9.07 9.13
CA LEU A 134 10.26 -8.21 10.25
C LEU A 134 11.43 -7.27 9.94
N ILE A 135 12.42 -7.69 9.16
CA ILE A 135 13.57 -6.84 8.81
C ILE A 135 13.12 -5.52 8.14
N PRO A 136 12.45 -5.54 6.97
CA PRO A 136 11.97 -4.30 6.36
C PRO A 136 10.92 -3.58 7.21
N SER A 137 10.10 -4.31 7.98
CA SER A 137 9.09 -3.71 8.86
C SER A 137 9.73 -2.88 9.97
N ILE A 138 10.78 -3.37 10.61
CA ILE A 138 11.51 -2.64 11.66
C ILE A 138 12.20 -1.41 11.05
N LEU A 139 12.91 -1.57 9.93
CA LEU A 139 13.57 -0.45 9.26
C LEU A 139 12.57 0.66 8.88
N THR A 140 11.42 0.28 8.33
CA THR A 140 10.36 1.22 7.91
C THR A 140 9.64 1.83 9.13
N PHE A 141 9.45 1.08 10.20
CA PHE A 141 8.87 1.59 11.44
C PHE A 141 9.75 2.67 12.11
N LEU A 142 11.07 2.50 12.04
CA LEU A 142 12.03 3.50 12.52
C LEU A 142 12.05 4.78 11.66
N GLN A 143 11.51 4.74 10.44
CA GLN A 143 11.34 5.88 9.54
C GLN A 143 10.03 6.65 9.74
N PRO A 144 9.29 6.50 10.82
CA PRO A 144 7.87 6.73 11.11
C PRO A 144 6.88 6.49 9.94
N ASP A 145 7.06 5.42 9.14
CA ASP A 145 6.12 5.00 8.09
C ASP A 145 5.31 3.75 8.54
N THR A 146 4.39 3.98 9.46
CA THR A 146 3.54 2.89 9.99
C THR A 146 2.58 2.33 8.94
N GLY A 147 2.16 3.15 7.97
CA GLY A 147 1.29 2.73 6.87
C GLY A 147 1.93 1.62 6.02
N ALA A 148 3.18 1.80 5.61
CA ALA A 148 3.92 0.79 4.85
C ALA A 148 4.15 -0.51 5.65
N VAL A 149 4.42 -0.41 6.96
CA VAL A 149 4.56 -1.59 7.83
C VAL A 149 3.28 -2.43 7.84
N ILE A 150 2.12 -1.80 8.01
CA ILE A 150 0.83 -2.51 7.98
C ILE A 150 0.63 -3.20 6.63
N ILE A 151 1.00 -2.54 5.52
CA ILE A 151 0.90 -3.13 4.17
C ILE A 151 1.80 -4.37 4.05
N TYR A 152 3.04 -4.36 4.58
CA TYR A 152 3.91 -5.54 4.58
C TYR A 152 3.28 -6.71 5.33
N LEU A 153 2.67 -6.45 6.47
CA LEU A 153 1.98 -7.47 7.27
C LEU A 153 0.74 -8.03 6.55
N ILE A 154 -0.04 -7.20 5.87
CA ILE A 154 -1.19 -7.63 5.06
C ILE A 154 -0.74 -8.51 3.89
N ILE A 155 0.32 -8.10 3.17
CA ILE A 155 0.93 -8.90 2.10
C ILE A 155 1.32 -10.28 2.64
N TYR A 156 2.06 -10.31 3.76
CA TYR A 156 2.49 -11.55 4.41
C TYR A 156 1.30 -12.44 4.77
N PHE A 157 0.31 -11.88 5.45
CA PHE A 157 -0.88 -12.61 5.88
C PHE A 157 -1.63 -13.22 4.68
N CYS A 158 -1.90 -12.43 3.63
CA CYS A 158 -2.62 -12.91 2.44
C CYS A 158 -1.86 -14.01 1.71
N MET A 159 -0.56 -13.86 1.53
CA MET A 159 0.28 -14.86 0.87
C MET A 159 0.38 -16.15 1.69
N MET A 160 0.56 -16.04 3.00
CA MET A 160 0.60 -17.21 3.89
C MET A 160 -0.74 -17.94 3.94
N PHE A 161 -1.87 -17.20 3.91
CA PHE A 161 -3.21 -17.80 3.88
C PHE A 161 -3.42 -18.66 2.63
N ILE A 162 -3.03 -18.16 1.46
CA ILE A 162 -3.14 -18.90 0.18
C ILE A 162 -2.07 -20.00 0.06
N SER A 163 -0.99 -19.96 0.84
CA SER A 163 0.07 -20.98 0.82
C SER A 163 -0.39 -22.36 1.25
N GLY A 164 -1.57 -22.49 1.86
CA GLY A 164 -2.11 -23.76 2.37
C GLY A 164 -1.51 -24.19 3.71
N ILE A 165 -0.89 -23.29 4.46
CA ILE A 165 -0.50 -23.54 5.86
C ILE A 165 -1.75 -23.75 6.70
N ARG A 166 -1.65 -24.63 7.71
CA ARG A 166 -2.78 -25.02 8.54
C ARG A 166 -3.41 -23.82 9.27
N LEU A 167 -4.74 -23.69 9.23
CA LEU A 167 -5.49 -22.57 9.80
C LEU A 167 -5.18 -22.31 11.29
N ARG A 168 -4.81 -23.33 12.05
CA ARG A 168 -4.44 -23.19 13.46
C ARG A 168 -3.31 -22.19 13.71
N TRP A 169 -2.35 -22.04 12.77
CA TRP A 169 -1.29 -21.05 12.93
C TRP A 169 -1.78 -19.63 12.87
N PHE A 170 -2.77 -19.38 12.03
CA PHE A 170 -3.44 -18.08 11.96
C PHE A 170 -4.23 -17.81 13.25
N LEU A 171 -4.95 -18.82 13.77
CA LEU A 171 -5.67 -18.67 15.04
C LEU A 171 -4.70 -18.38 16.19
N ILE A 172 -3.57 -19.07 16.27
CA ILE A 172 -2.54 -18.81 17.28
C ILE A 172 -1.98 -17.40 17.11
N ALA A 173 -1.61 -16.99 15.88
CA ALA A 173 -1.07 -15.67 15.62
C ALA A 173 -2.07 -14.56 15.99
N PHE A 174 -3.35 -14.69 15.61
CA PHE A 174 -4.41 -13.75 15.99
C PHE A 174 -4.64 -13.72 17.50
N SER A 175 -4.64 -14.87 18.18
CA SER A 175 -4.79 -14.90 19.63
C SER A 175 -3.64 -14.18 20.33
N ILE A 176 -2.41 -14.40 19.91
CA ILE A 176 -1.24 -13.71 20.44
C ILE A 176 -1.33 -12.20 20.17
N ALA A 177 -1.65 -11.81 18.93
CA ALA A 177 -1.80 -10.40 18.55
C ALA A 177 -2.94 -9.72 19.34
N PHE A 178 -4.07 -10.41 19.55
CA PHE A 178 -5.21 -9.90 20.31
C PHE A 178 -4.86 -9.69 21.79
N VAL A 179 -4.19 -10.66 22.41
CA VAL A 179 -3.74 -10.54 23.81
C VAL A 179 -2.71 -9.42 23.94
N PHE A 180 -1.72 -9.36 23.04
CA PHE A 180 -0.71 -8.30 23.06
C PHE A 180 -1.34 -6.92 22.88
N ALA A 181 -2.24 -6.76 21.89
CA ALA A 181 -2.96 -5.50 21.68
C ALA A 181 -3.81 -5.14 22.92
N GLY A 182 -4.50 -6.12 23.52
CA GLY A 182 -5.28 -5.91 24.74
C GLY A 182 -4.41 -5.41 25.91
N VAL A 183 -3.21 -5.95 26.09
CA VAL A 183 -2.26 -5.49 27.12
C VAL A 183 -1.77 -4.07 26.81
N VAL A 184 -1.33 -3.80 25.58
CA VAL A 184 -0.82 -2.49 25.15
C VAL A 184 -1.91 -1.42 25.28
N PHE A 185 -3.13 -1.70 24.81
CA PHE A 185 -4.26 -0.79 24.95
C PHE A 185 -4.68 -0.61 26.43
N GLY A 186 -4.66 -1.69 27.20
CA GLY A 186 -4.92 -1.62 28.63
C GLY A 186 -3.94 -0.69 29.33
N ILE A 187 -2.64 -0.79 29.05
CA ILE A 187 -1.63 0.11 29.61
C ILE A 187 -1.87 1.55 29.12
N TYR A 188 -2.13 1.76 27.82
CA TYR A 188 -2.38 3.08 27.23
C TYR A 188 -3.58 3.79 27.88
N PHE A 189 -4.74 3.11 28.03
CA PHE A 189 -5.96 3.72 28.55
C PHE A 189 -5.98 3.86 30.08
N PHE A 190 -5.36 2.94 30.82
CA PHE A 190 -5.47 2.92 32.27
C PHE A 190 -4.21 3.40 33.01
N LYS A 191 -3.03 3.42 32.35
CA LYS A 191 -1.75 3.78 32.97
C LYS A 191 -0.82 4.47 31.96
N GLN A 192 -1.19 5.71 31.57
CA GLN A 192 -0.45 6.47 30.55
C GLN A 192 1.02 6.70 30.92
N ASP A 193 1.30 7.00 32.20
CA ASP A 193 2.68 7.20 32.66
C ASP A 193 3.53 5.94 32.44
N LEU A 194 2.98 4.77 32.76
CA LEU A 194 3.66 3.49 32.52
C LEU A 194 3.84 3.21 31.02
N PHE A 195 2.89 3.63 30.19
CA PHE A 195 3.03 3.51 28.75
C PHE A 195 4.19 4.35 28.21
N ILE A 196 4.30 5.60 28.67
CA ILE A 196 5.37 6.53 28.30
C ILE A 196 6.73 6.01 28.81
N ASP A 197 6.79 5.50 30.04
CA ASP A 197 8.02 4.94 30.62
C ASP A 197 8.54 3.72 29.84
N ILE A 198 7.64 2.84 29.35
CA ILE A 198 8.02 1.62 28.62
C ILE A 198 8.30 1.88 27.15
N PHE A 199 7.45 2.66 26.49
CA PHE A 199 7.43 2.80 25.02
C PHE A 199 7.93 4.16 24.52
N GLY A 200 8.10 5.13 25.42
CA GLY A 200 8.51 6.49 25.09
C GLY A 200 7.38 7.39 24.64
N THR A 201 7.65 8.70 24.69
CA THR A 201 6.69 9.76 24.32
C THR A 201 6.31 9.72 22.85
N ASP A 202 7.25 9.37 21.96
CA ASP A 202 7.00 9.32 20.50
C ASP A 202 5.94 8.30 20.14
N LEU A 203 5.98 7.10 20.74
CA LEU A 203 4.98 6.08 20.51
C LEU A 203 3.64 6.47 21.12
N PHE A 204 3.63 7.10 22.30
CA PHE A 204 2.43 7.63 22.93
C PHE A 204 1.71 8.62 22.01
N TYR A 205 2.40 9.60 21.44
CA TYR A 205 1.80 10.56 20.50
C TYR A 205 1.31 9.90 19.18
N ARG A 206 1.95 8.82 18.72
CA ARG A 206 1.44 8.06 17.56
C ARG A 206 0.13 7.37 17.90
N PHE A 207 0.02 6.78 19.09
CA PHE A 207 -1.23 6.16 19.56
C PHE A 207 -2.31 7.21 19.77
N ASP A 208 -1.98 8.31 20.44
CA ASP A 208 -2.90 9.43 20.66
C ASP A 208 -3.48 9.96 19.36
N ARG A 209 -2.65 10.16 18.36
CA ARG A 209 -3.09 10.55 17.00
C ARG A 209 -4.03 9.52 16.35
N ILE A 210 -3.86 8.23 16.65
CA ILE A 210 -4.74 7.17 16.14
C ILE A 210 -6.08 7.17 16.85
N PHE A 211 -6.14 7.52 18.13
CA PHE A 211 -7.37 7.49 18.92
C PHE A 211 -8.12 8.82 18.95
N SER A 212 -7.41 9.94 18.88
CA SER A 212 -7.99 11.30 18.87
C SER A 212 -8.53 11.72 17.48
N TRP A 213 -8.33 10.91 16.43
CA TRP A 213 -8.83 11.25 15.10
C TRP A 213 -10.33 11.48 15.04
N ARG A 214 -11.08 10.92 15.99
CA ARG A 214 -12.54 11.00 16.09
C ARG A 214 -13.03 12.22 16.87
N ASP A 215 -12.16 12.84 17.65
CA ASP A 215 -12.54 13.96 18.56
C ASP A 215 -12.56 15.32 17.85
N GLY A 216 -12.58 15.32 16.52
CA GLY A 216 -12.82 16.51 15.70
C GLY A 216 -11.70 17.56 15.71
N THR A 217 -10.51 17.23 16.21
CA THR A 217 -9.41 18.21 16.29
C THR A 217 -8.62 18.39 15.00
N GLY A 218 -8.98 17.63 13.94
CA GLY A 218 -8.29 17.68 12.66
C GLY A 218 -9.09 18.43 11.60
N LEU A 219 -8.80 19.73 11.39
CA LEU A 219 -9.33 20.53 10.26
C LEU A 219 -9.34 19.79 8.92
N GLN A 220 -8.40 18.87 8.75
CA GLN A 220 -8.25 18.07 7.54
C GLN A 220 -9.43 17.10 7.30
N LEU A 221 -9.83 16.32 8.30
CA LEU A 221 -10.94 15.38 8.19
C LEU A 221 -12.28 16.11 8.19
N GLU A 222 -12.45 17.12 9.04
CA GLU A 222 -13.69 17.90 9.10
C GLU A 222 -13.99 18.58 7.77
N ASN A 223 -12.98 19.25 7.18
CA ASN A 223 -13.12 19.92 5.89
C ASN A 223 -13.36 18.90 4.76
N ALA A 224 -12.71 17.74 4.79
CA ALA A 224 -12.93 16.68 3.81
C ALA A 224 -14.38 16.15 3.89
N LEU A 225 -14.87 15.88 5.11
CA LEU A 225 -16.26 15.43 5.33
C LEU A 225 -17.29 16.51 4.93
N ALA A 226 -17.03 17.78 5.22
CA ALA A 226 -17.87 18.88 4.80
C ALA A 226 -17.92 19.01 3.26
N ALA A 227 -16.77 18.87 2.59
CA ALA A 227 -16.67 18.89 1.13
C ALA A 227 -17.43 17.71 0.48
N ILE A 228 -17.33 16.49 1.05
CA ILE A 228 -18.08 15.33 0.58
C ILE A 228 -19.57 15.51 0.85
N GLY A 229 -19.94 15.90 2.08
CA GLY A 229 -21.34 16.01 2.52
C GLY A 229 -22.13 17.06 1.76
N SER A 230 -21.48 18.17 1.34
CA SER A 230 -22.11 19.24 0.56
C SER A 230 -22.23 18.92 -0.93
N ALA A 231 -21.54 17.90 -1.44
CA ALA A 231 -21.48 17.60 -2.88
C ALA A 231 -22.78 17.05 -3.49
N GLY A 232 -23.65 16.45 -2.68
CA GLY A 232 -24.91 15.89 -3.14
C GLY A 232 -24.73 14.78 -4.19
N PHE A 233 -25.67 14.73 -5.14
CA PHE A 233 -25.70 13.62 -6.12
C PHE A 233 -24.75 13.84 -7.30
N PHE A 234 -24.60 15.08 -7.77
CA PHE A 234 -23.82 15.43 -8.96
C PHE A 234 -22.47 16.09 -8.67
N GLY A 235 -22.21 16.45 -7.41
CA GLY A 235 -21.01 17.20 -7.02
C GLY A 235 -21.13 18.71 -7.28
N HIS A 236 -20.09 19.46 -6.85
CA HIS A 236 -20.01 20.89 -7.07
C HIS A 236 -19.58 21.24 -8.51
N GLY A 237 -19.06 20.27 -9.25
CA GLY A 237 -18.47 20.43 -10.58
C GLY A 237 -16.96 20.32 -10.59
N PHE A 238 -16.40 20.08 -11.77
CA PHE A 238 -14.96 19.98 -11.96
C PHE A 238 -14.26 21.26 -11.51
N ASN A 239 -13.19 21.11 -10.74
CA ASN A 239 -12.38 22.21 -10.20
C ASN A 239 -13.14 23.18 -9.28
N GLN A 240 -14.18 22.71 -8.59
CA GLN A 240 -15.03 23.54 -7.70
C GLN A 240 -15.14 22.92 -6.29
N THR A 241 -14.05 22.41 -5.76
CA THR A 241 -14.02 21.94 -4.36
C THR A 241 -14.23 23.17 -3.44
N PRO A 242 -15.28 23.22 -2.59
CA PRO A 242 -15.66 24.45 -1.89
C PRO A 242 -14.77 24.79 -0.70
N ILE A 243 -14.06 23.78 -0.14
CA ILE A 243 -13.30 23.90 1.11
C ILE A 243 -11.91 23.31 0.87
N TYR A 244 -10.88 24.06 1.29
CA TYR A 244 -9.50 23.56 1.29
C TYR A 244 -9.24 22.62 2.48
N PHE A 245 -8.52 21.55 2.25
CA PHE A 245 -7.94 20.68 3.26
C PHE A 245 -6.55 20.22 2.84
N PRO A 246 -5.62 20.06 3.83
CA PRO A 246 -4.27 19.58 3.56
C PRO A 246 -4.28 18.17 2.93
N GLU A 247 -3.20 17.83 2.22
CA GLU A 247 -3.01 16.52 1.58
C GLU A 247 -4.15 16.10 0.63
N SER A 248 -4.84 17.10 0.06
CA SER A 248 -5.96 16.89 -0.88
C SER A 248 -5.56 16.16 -2.16
N SER A 249 -4.29 16.28 -2.59
CA SER A 249 -3.77 15.59 -3.78
C SER A 249 -3.23 14.18 -3.50
N THR A 250 -2.94 13.85 -2.25
CA THR A 250 -2.32 12.59 -1.81
C THR A 250 -3.31 11.73 -1.03
N ASP A 251 -3.39 11.90 0.28
CA ASP A 251 -4.13 11.03 1.20
C ASP A 251 -5.64 11.23 1.13
N PHE A 252 -6.10 12.46 0.85
CA PHE A 252 -7.51 12.84 0.79
C PHE A 252 -8.03 13.06 -0.63
N ILE A 253 -7.37 12.50 -1.64
CA ILE A 253 -7.76 12.64 -3.05
C ILE A 253 -9.19 12.16 -3.31
N PHE A 254 -9.65 11.12 -2.59
CA PHE A 254 -11.03 10.64 -2.68
C PHE A 254 -12.05 11.69 -2.29
N ALA A 255 -11.77 12.53 -1.28
CA ALA A 255 -12.66 13.63 -0.89
C ALA A 255 -12.79 14.69 -1.99
N VAL A 256 -11.69 15.05 -2.67
CA VAL A 256 -11.70 15.96 -3.81
C VAL A 256 -12.56 15.39 -4.94
N TYR A 257 -12.36 14.12 -5.27
CA TYR A 257 -13.13 13.44 -6.31
C TYR A 257 -14.63 13.41 -5.98
N ALA A 258 -14.96 12.99 -4.74
CA ALA A 258 -16.34 12.93 -4.26
C ALA A 258 -16.99 14.32 -4.22
N SER A 259 -16.24 15.34 -3.79
CA SER A 259 -16.72 16.73 -3.79
C SER A 259 -17.04 17.25 -5.20
N ASN A 260 -16.18 16.94 -6.17
CA ASN A 260 -16.36 17.45 -7.54
C ASN A 260 -17.45 16.73 -8.33
N PHE A 261 -17.58 15.40 -8.16
CA PHE A 261 -18.44 14.55 -8.99
C PHE A 261 -19.61 13.94 -8.25
N GLY A 262 -19.74 14.20 -6.94
CA GLY A 262 -20.85 13.72 -6.11
C GLY A 262 -20.96 12.20 -6.03
N LEU A 263 -22.13 11.75 -5.60
CA LEU A 263 -22.41 10.32 -5.44
C LEU A 263 -22.27 9.53 -6.75
N LEU A 264 -22.69 10.09 -7.88
CA LEU A 264 -22.54 9.43 -9.19
C LEU A 264 -21.09 9.19 -9.54
N GLY A 265 -20.23 10.21 -9.33
CA GLY A 265 -18.80 10.06 -9.54
C GLY A 265 -18.20 8.98 -8.64
N VAL A 266 -18.57 8.96 -7.36
CA VAL A 266 -18.10 7.94 -6.41
C VAL A 266 -18.49 6.53 -6.86
N ILE A 267 -19.74 6.31 -7.29
CA ILE A 267 -20.19 5.00 -7.81
C ILE A 267 -19.36 4.58 -9.03
N LEU A 268 -19.07 5.51 -9.95
CA LEU A 268 -18.25 5.24 -11.12
C LEU A 268 -16.81 4.87 -10.72
N LEU A 269 -16.19 5.64 -9.82
CA LEU A 269 -14.83 5.36 -9.35
C LEU A 269 -14.74 4.00 -8.67
N LEU A 270 -15.65 3.71 -7.73
CA LEU A 270 -15.71 2.43 -7.05
C LEU A 270 -15.96 1.28 -8.03
N GLY A 271 -16.83 1.48 -9.02
CA GLY A 271 -17.08 0.51 -10.09
C GLY A 271 -15.80 0.16 -10.88
N VAL A 272 -14.99 1.16 -11.22
CA VAL A 272 -13.70 0.97 -11.92
C VAL A 272 -12.69 0.24 -11.04
N ILE A 273 -12.60 0.60 -9.76
CA ILE A 273 -11.70 -0.04 -8.79
C ILE A 273 -12.10 -1.51 -8.60
N ILE A 274 -13.36 -1.78 -8.30
CA ILE A 274 -13.88 -3.13 -8.07
C ILE A 274 -13.73 -3.99 -9.34
N TYR A 275 -14.01 -3.43 -10.52
CA TYR A 275 -13.81 -4.15 -11.78
C TYR A 275 -12.35 -4.57 -11.97
N PHE A 276 -11.40 -3.68 -11.66
CA PHE A 276 -9.97 -3.97 -11.75
C PHE A 276 -9.57 -5.10 -10.80
N ASP A 277 -10.00 -5.03 -9.53
CA ASP A 277 -9.68 -6.05 -8.53
C ASP A 277 -10.28 -7.42 -8.89
N ILE A 278 -11.53 -7.44 -9.40
CA ILE A 278 -12.17 -8.67 -9.90
C ILE A 278 -11.35 -9.29 -11.04
N GLN A 279 -10.79 -8.50 -11.97
CA GLN A 279 -9.96 -9.04 -13.06
C GLN A 279 -8.69 -9.72 -12.50
N ILE A 280 -8.05 -9.16 -11.49
CA ILE A 280 -6.87 -9.78 -10.85
C ILE A 280 -7.28 -11.08 -10.12
N ILE A 281 -8.40 -11.07 -9.39
CA ILE A 281 -8.92 -12.25 -8.70
C ILE A 281 -9.30 -13.35 -9.71
N MET A 282 -9.93 -13.01 -10.82
CA MET A 282 -10.24 -13.97 -11.88
C MET A 282 -8.98 -14.54 -12.52
N LEU A 283 -7.93 -13.73 -12.68
CA LEU A 283 -6.64 -14.23 -13.16
C LEU A 283 -6.05 -15.23 -12.16
N ALA A 284 -6.07 -14.93 -10.85
CA ALA A 284 -5.55 -15.80 -9.80
C ALA A 284 -6.29 -17.17 -9.70
N LYS A 285 -7.57 -17.22 -10.07
CA LYS A 285 -8.37 -18.48 -10.13
C LYS A 285 -8.00 -19.41 -11.28
N ARG A 286 -7.27 -18.93 -12.26
CA ARG A 286 -6.85 -19.77 -13.41
C ARG A 286 -5.75 -20.75 -12.96
N LYS A 287 -5.48 -21.83 -13.74
CA LYS A 287 -4.34 -22.74 -13.50
C LYS A 287 -3.03 -22.01 -13.80
N LEU A 288 -2.43 -21.38 -12.80
CA LEU A 288 -1.16 -20.67 -12.85
C LEU A 288 -0.04 -21.52 -12.23
N VAL A 289 1.19 -21.14 -12.47
CA VAL A 289 2.33 -21.55 -11.65
C VAL A 289 2.08 -21.10 -10.21
N ASP A 290 2.46 -21.93 -9.23
CA ASP A 290 2.12 -21.64 -7.83
C ASP A 290 2.73 -20.32 -7.35
N THR A 291 3.94 -19.97 -7.79
CA THR A 291 4.59 -18.70 -7.48
C THR A 291 3.71 -17.50 -7.88
N ASP A 292 3.10 -17.55 -9.08
CA ASP A 292 2.23 -16.48 -9.59
C ASP A 292 0.98 -16.29 -8.74
N LYS A 293 0.39 -17.41 -8.25
CA LYS A 293 -0.78 -17.34 -7.35
C LYS A 293 -0.45 -16.63 -6.05
N TYR A 294 0.73 -16.90 -5.48
CA TYR A 294 1.15 -16.25 -4.23
C TYR A 294 1.37 -14.75 -4.44
N ILE A 295 2.01 -14.37 -5.55
CA ILE A 295 2.21 -12.96 -5.91
C ILE A 295 0.86 -12.25 -6.10
N LEU A 296 -0.06 -12.84 -6.87
CA LEU A 296 -1.40 -12.25 -7.08
C LEU A 296 -2.17 -12.13 -5.75
N ALA A 297 -2.04 -13.09 -4.83
CA ALA A 297 -2.66 -13.00 -3.51
C ALA A 297 -2.10 -11.82 -2.69
N GLY A 298 -0.77 -11.60 -2.73
CA GLY A 298 -0.13 -10.45 -2.11
C GLY A 298 -0.59 -9.12 -2.71
N ILE A 299 -0.67 -9.05 -4.04
CA ILE A 299 -1.15 -7.87 -4.78
C ILE A 299 -2.60 -7.54 -4.42
N VAL A 300 -3.50 -8.52 -4.48
CA VAL A 300 -4.93 -8.32 -4.13
C VAL A 300 -5.07 -7.87 -2.69
N GLY A 301 -4.39 -8.53 -1.75
CA GLY A 301 -4.43 -8.14 -0.33
C GLY A 301 -3.94 -6.71 -0.11
N MET A 302 -2.84 -6.33 -0.74
CA MET A 302 -2.29 -4.98 -0.66
C MET A 302 -3.25 -3.94 -1.24
N LEU A 303 -3.76 -4.15 -2.46
CA LEU A 303 -4.64 -3.19 -3.14
C LEU A 303 -5.94 -3.00 -2.38
N LEU A 304 -6.63 -4.08 -2.01
CA LEU A 304 -7.87 -4.02 -1.24
C LEU A 304 -7.67 -3.28 0.09
N PHE A 305 -6.59 -3.60 0.81
CA PHE A 305 -6.33 -2.92 2.08
C PHE A 305 -6.09 -1.41 1.88
N GLN A 306 -5.26 -1.01 0.92
CA GLN A 306 -4.97 0.40 0.65
C GLN A 306 -6.23 1.18 0.21
N GLN A 307 -7.07 0.58 -0.65
CA GLN A 307 -8.33 1.17 -1.11
C GLN A 307 -9.31 1.35 0.05
N ILE A 308 -9.53 0.29 0.84
CA ILE A 308 -10.45 0.33 1.99
C ILE A 308 -9.95 1.33 3.04
N GLN A 309 -8.65 1.32 3.34
CA GLN A 309 -8.06 2.23 4.33
C GLN A 309 -8.14 3.69 3.87
N ASN A 310 -7.75 4.00 2.62
CA ASN A 310 -7.78 5.37 2.12
C ASN A 310 -9.20 5.93 2.04
N ILE A 311 -10.12 5.19 1.43
CA ILE A 311 -11.53 5.62 1.34
C ILE A 311 -12.14 5.72 2.74
N GLY A 312 -11.90 4.71 3.59
CA GLY A 312 -12.45 4.66 4.94
C GLY A 312 -11.94 5.78 5.84
N MET A 313 -10.66 6.14 5.78
CA MET A 313 -10.15 7.29 6.55
C MET A 313 -10.70 8.61 6.04
N THR A 314 -10.89 8.75 4.73
CA THR A 314 -11.41 9.97 4.10
C THR A 314 -12.87 10.22 4.47
N VAL A 315 -13.67 9.17 4.70
CA VAL A 315 -15.07 9.27 5.16
C VAL A 315 -15.22 9.12 6.68
N GLY A 316 -14.12 9.14 7.43
CA GLY A 316 -14.13 9.11 8.90
C GLY A 316 -14.43 7.75 9.53
N LEU A 317 -14.28 6.64 8.81
CA LEU A 317 -14.46 5.28 9.36
C LEU A 317 -13.19 4.71 9.99
N PHE A 318 -12.02 5.13 9.52
CA PHE A 318 -10.70 4.67 9.97
C PHE A 318 -9.80 5.83 10.35
N PRO A 319 -8.78 5.58 11.19
CA PRO A 319 -7.78 6.60 11.52
C PRO A 319 -6.96 7.01 10.29
N ILE A 320 -6.46 8.25 10.31
CA ILE A 320 -5.62 8.82 9.26
C ILE A 320 -4.24 8.18 9.33
N THR A 321 -3.88 7.42 8.31
CA THR A 321 -2.62 6.64 8.24
C THR A 321 -1.65 7.11 7.18
N GLY A 322 -2.03 8.07 6.32
CA GLY A 322 -1.18 8.51 5.22
C GLY A 322 -1.05 7.48 4.07
N ILE A 323 -1.95 6.51 3.99
CA ILE A 323 -1.96 5.51 2.91
C ILE A 323 -2.67 6.08 1.68
N THR A 324 -1.97 6.11 0.55
CA THR A 324 -2.48 6.66 -0.72
C THR A 324 -3.48 5.71 -1.38
N LEU A 325 -4.44 6.29 -2.16
CA LEU A 325 -5.36 5.50 -2.99
C LEU A 325 -4.63 5.01 -4.26
N PRO A 326 -4.49 3.69 -4.45
CA PRO A 326 -3.72 3.13 -5.56
C PRO A 326 -4.15 3.67 -6.93
N PHE A 327 -3.18 4.05 -7.75
CA PHE A 327 -3.34 4.65 -9.09
C PHE A 327 -4.01 6.02 -9.13
N ILE A 328 -4.64 6.52 -8.06
CA ILE A 328 -5.41 7.78 -8.08
C ILE A 328 -4.64 8.90 -7.41
N SER A 329 -4.12 8.66 -6.20
CA SER A 329 -3.34 9.64 -5.44
C SER A 329 -2.09 10.11 -6.19
N TYR A 330 -1.70 11.36 -5.96
CA TYR A 330 -0.42 11.87 -6.41
C TYR A 330 0.73 11.17 -5.70
N GLY A 331 1.73 10.74 -6.48
CA GLY A 331 2.96 10.15 -5.93
C GLY A 331 3.77 9.41 -6.99
N GLY A 332 4.98 9.90 -7.30
CA GLY A 332 5.85 9.28 -8.31
C GLY A 332 6.25 7.85 -7.95
N SER A 333 6.75 7.64 -6.73
CA SER A 333 7.23 6.32 -6.28
C SER A 333 6.11 5.30 -6.12
N SER A 334 4.96 5.71 -5.53
CA SER A 334 3.80 4.84 -5.37
C SER A 334 3.22 4.46 -6.74
N LEU A 335 3.07 5.41 -7.65
CA LEU A 335 2.58 5.12 -9.01
C LEU A 335 3.53 4.19 -9.77
N LEU A 336 4.85 4.43 -9.74
CA LEU A 336 5.82 3.54 -10.39
C LEU A 336 5.79 2.14 -9.78
N SER A 337 5.65 2.00 -8.47
CA SER A 337 5.50 0.68 -7.82
C SER A 337 4.24 -0.05 -8.31
N TYR A 338 3.11 0.65 -8.42
CA TYR A 338 1.89 0.05 -9.01
C TYR A 338 2.05 -0.30 -10.48
N MET A 339 2.81 0.48 -11.26
CA MET A 339 3.11 0.14 -12.65
C MET A 339 4.00 -1.09 -12.77
N VAL A 340 4.95 -1.30 -11.87
CA VAL A 340 5.70 -2.58 -11.79
C VAL A 340 4.74 -3.75 -11.54
N ILE A 341 3.79 -3.59 -10.62
CA ILE A 341 2.76 -4.60 -10.33
C ILE A 341 1.92 -4.89 -11.59
N ILE A 342 1.50 -3.87 -12.33
CA ILE A 342 0.80 -4.06 -13.62
C ILE A 342 1.65 -4.87 -14.61
N GLY A 343 2.94 -4.56 -14.73
CA GLY A 343 3.88 -5.32 -15.57
C GLY A 343 3.93 -6.80 -15.19
N ILE A 344 4.01 -7.10 -13.90
CA ILE A 344 3.99 -8.48 -13.37
C ILE A 344 2.66 -9.17 -13.70
N ILE A 345 1.52 -8.52 -13.45
CA ILE A 345 0.17 -9.07 -13.73
C ILE A 345 0.01 -9.37 -15.23
N LEU A 346 0.42 -8.45 -16.11
CA LEU A 346 0.32 -8.63 -17.54
C LEU A 346 1.20 -9.78 -18.02
N ASN A 347 2.41 -9.93 -17.50
CA ASN A 347 3.26 -11.08 -17.80
C ASN A 347 2.59 -12.40 -17.41
N ILE A 348 2.06 -12.50 -16.18
CA ILE A 348 1.32 -13.68 -15.70
C ILE A 348 0.14 -13.98 -16.64
N SER A 349 -0.58 -12.96 -17.08
CA SER A 349 -1.71 -13.12 -17.98
C SER A 349 -1.30 -13.63 -19.37
N MET A 350 -0.19 -13.10 -19.92
CA MET A 350 0.28 -13.42 -21.29
C MET A 350 1.00 -14.77 -21.38
N GLU A 351 1.70 -15.20 -20.32
CA GLU A 351 2.40 -16.49 -20.30
C GLU A 351 1.44 -17.64 -20.59
N LYS A 352 0.23 -17.56 -20.11
CA LYS A 352 -0.83 -18.51 -20.35
C LYS A 352 -1.36 -18.48 -21.78
N ALA A 353 -1.47 -17.31 -22.39
CA ALA A 353 -1.88 -17.18 -23.79
C ALA A 353 -0.85 -17.84 -24.74
N ARG A 354 0.43 -17.86 -24.36
CA ARG A 354 1.49 -18.55 -25.12
C ARG A 354 1.36 -20.06 -25.02
N HIS A 355 1.11 -20.63 -23.83
CA HIS A 355 0.92 -22.08 -23.66
C HIS A 355 -0.32 -22.64 -24.39
N TYR A 356 -1.37 -21.84 -24.58
CA TYR A 356 -2.55 -22.24 -25.36
C TYR A 356 -2.34 -22.18 -26.88
N LYS A 357 -1.41 -21.34 -27.37
CA LYS A 357 -1.13 -21.24 -28.83
C LYS A 357 -0.22 -22.36 -29.34
N TYR A 358 0.46 -23.10 -28.49
CA TYR A 358 1.41 -24.15 -28.86
C TYR A 358 0.95 -25.56 -28.46
N LYS A 359 -0.30 -25.72 -27.99
CA LYS A 359 -1.02 -26.99 -27.90
C LYS A 359 -2.10 -27.07 -28.96
#